data_2b89d22f4399cf7129965f2bdc7acf43
#
_entry.id   2b89d22f4399cf7129965f2bdc7acf43
#
_cell.length_a   1.000
_cell.length_b   1.000
_cell.length_c   1.000
_cell.angle_alpha   90.00
_cell.angle_beta   90.00
_cell.angle_gamma   90.00
#
_symmetry.space_group_name_H-M   'P 1'
#
loop_
_entity.id
_entity.type
_entity.pdbx_description
1 polymer ?
#
loop_
_entity_poly.entity_id
_entity_poly.type
_entity_poly.pdbx_seq_one_letter_code
_entity_poly.pdbx_strand_id
1 'polypeptide(L)'
;MKYLHYLLAASVRMLRKKYAKTKYLDYYEKTLELNEPTMVFSHDIDEGYEPNINDIVDMEKKYGVNSTMFLLAMSHPSKKWVNANSKIDFQFHANFIGNKINKVVEEKRLIDDLIGKKTEIVRAHQYHLPDLKLVKDYFKADSSYDNWTKLTLFKPFLTNLGMIEFPHLPEIEFINLYKGKGENIKKIYKEIIEMARKTNGLLIVLTHPTPFKKWGKQIQEFFVTQDGFKVKTMHEVMNDLRNEYKIKYEPKGL
;
A
#
# COMPACT_ATOMS: atom_id res chain seq x y z
N MET A 1 31.25 3.40 -6.08
CA MET A 1 30.70 3.71 -4.73
C MET A 1 29.18 3.77 -4.65
N LYS A 2 28.42 4.33 -5.60
CA LYS A 2 26.94 4.36 -5.55
C LYS A 2 26.30 2.96 -5.52
N TYR A 3 26.82 1.97 -6.25
CA TYR A 3 26.29 0.60 -6.27
C TYR A 3 26.42 -0.14 -4.93
N LEU A 4 27.48 0.10 -4.18
CA LEU A 4 27.69 -0.54 -2.87
C LEU A 4 26.68 -0.04 -1.82
N HIS A 5 26.33 1.25 -1.88
CA HIS A 5 25.28 1.83 -1.02
C HIS A 5 23.90 1.23 -1.31
N TYR A 6 23.56 1.00 -2.59
CA TYR A 6 22.31 0.35 -2.96
C TYR A 6 22.25 -1.11 -2.52
N LEU A 7 23.34 -1.86 -2.65
CA LEU A 7 23.42 -3.25 -2.19
C LEU A 7 23.33 -3.36 -0.66
N LEU A 8 23.98 -2.45 0.08
CA LEU A 8 23.88 -2.39 1.53
C LEU A 8 22.47 -2.02 2.00
N ALA A 9 21.85 -1.01 1.39
CA ALA A 9 20.47 -0.63 1.69
C ALA A 9 19.49 -1.78 1.38
N ALA A 10 19.71 -2.49 0.28
CA ALA A 10 18.92 -3.66 -0.09
C ALA A 10 19.09 -4.83 0.89
N SER A 11 20.32 -5.11 1.31
CA SER A 11 20.60 -6.19 2.27
C SER A 11 20.01 -5.86 3.65
N VAL A 12 20.12 -4.62 4.09
CA VAL A 12 19.51 -4.14 5.35
C VAL A 12 17.97 -4.18 5.25
N ARG A 13 17.38 -3.81 4.11
CA ARG A 13 15.94 -3.95 3.86
C ARG A 13 15.52 -5.42 3.89
N MET A 14 16.25 -6.35 3.25
CA MET A 14 15.94 -7.79 3.29
C MET A 14 16.00 -8.37 4.71
N LEU A 15 16.98 -7.97 5.49
CA LEU A 15 17.09 -8.41 6.89
C LEU A 15 15.96 -7.84 7.75
N ARG A 16 15.63 -6.55 7.60
CA ARG A 16 14.49 -5.91 8.28
C ARG A 16 13.16 -6.55 7.86
N LYS A 17 12.97 -6.86 6.56
CA LYS A 17 11.79 -7.56 6.02
C LYS A 17 11.63 -8.97 6.59
N LYS A 18 12.71 -9.71 6.78
CA LYS A 18 12.67 -11.04 7.42
C LYS A 18 12.19 -10.96 8.88
N TYR A 19 12.59 -9.92 9.59
CA TYR A 19 12.15 -9.67 10.98
C TYR A 19 10.69 -9.22 11.07
N ALA A 20 10.26 -8.33 10.17
CA ALA A 20 8.87 -7.88 10.12
C ALA A 20 7.91 -9.03 9.76
N LYS A 21 8.26 -9.87 8.78
CA LYS A 21 7.45 -11.02 8.35
C LYS A 21 7.08 -11.99 9.47
N THR A 22 8.01 -12.25 10.37
CA THR A 22 7.77 -13.18 11.49
C THR A 22 6.70 -12.61 12.41
N LYS A 23 6.70 -11.30 12.64
CA LYS A 23 5.76 -10.65 13.56
C LYS A 23 4.34 -10.55 13.02
N TYR A 24 4.14 -10.31 11.71
CA TYR A 24 2.79 -10.26 11.14
C TYR A 24 2.06 -11.59 11.18
N LEU A 25 2.78 -12.68 10.92
CA LEU A 25 2.21 -14.03 10.98
C LEU A 25 1.83 -14.45 12.40
N ASP A 26 2.49 -13.89 13.42
CA ASP A 26 2.12 -14.12 14.83
C ASP A 26 0.73 -13.56 15.17
N TYR A 27 0.24 -12.61 14.36
CA TYR A 27 -1.09 -12.01 14.52
C TYR A 27 -2.14 -12.59 13.56
N TYR A 28 -1.78 -13.48 12.64
CA TYR A 28 -2.73 -14.07 11.71
C TYR A 28 -3.82 -14.87 12.45
N GLU A 29 -5.07 -14.56 12.15
CA GLU A 29 -6.24 -15.28 12.65
C GLU A 29 -6.87 -16.11 11.53
N LYS A 30 -7.29 -15.46 10.45
CA LYS A 30 -7.91 -16.13 9.30
C LYS A 30 -7.76 -15.34 8.01
N THR A 31 -7.71 -16.04 6.89
CA THR A 31 -7.82 -15.43 5.56
C THR A 31 -9.22 -14.88 5.33
N LEU A 32 -9.29 -13.72 4.68
CA LEU A 32 -10.55 -13.12 4.21
C LEU A 32 -10.64 -13.36 2.70
N GLU A 33 -11.70 -14.06 2.30
CA GLU A 33 -11.95 -14.38 0.90
C GLU A 33 -12.64 -13.21 0.21
N LEU A 34 -12.35 -13.00 -1.07
CA LEU A 34 -13.04 -12.05 -1.92
C LEU A 34 -13.93 -12.80 -2.89
N ASN A 35 -15.10 -12.25 -3.20
CA ASN A 35 -16.07 -12.87 -4.10
C ASN A 35 -15.63 -12.80 -5.57
N GLU A 36 -14.76 -11.84 -5.90
CA GLU A 36 -14.23 -11.60 -7.24
C GLU A 36 -12.78 -11.10 -7.19
N PRO A 37 -11.99 -11.29 -8.26
CA PRO A 37 -10.65 -10.72 -8.34
C PRO A 37 -10.72 -9.21 -8.19
N THR A 38 -9.96 -8.66 -7.25
CA THR A 38 -9.99 -7.22 -6.94
C THR A 38 -8.61 -6.61 -7.13
N MET A 39 -8.56 -5.41 -7.74
CA MET A 39 -7.32 -4.66 -7.94
C MET A 39 -7.41 -3.32 -7.22
N VAL A 40 -6.36 -2.97 -6.49
CA VAL A 40 -6.19 -1.67 -5.83
C VAL A 40 -4.91 -1.03 -6.37
N PHE A 41 -5.03 0.18 -6.91
CA PHE A 41 -3.87 1.01 -7.18
C PHE A 41 -3.56 1.82 -5.93
N SER A 42 -2.31 1.77 -5.49
CA SER A 42 -1.87 2.50 -4.30
C SER A 42 -0.53 3.18 -4.51
N HIS A 43 -0.36 4.36 -3.89
CA HIS A 43 0.83 5.17 -4.05
C HIS A 43 1.32 5.65 -2.69
N ASP A 44 2.61 5.47 -2.42
CA ASP A 44 3.25 6.04 -1.24
C ASP A 44 3.82 7.42 -1.62
N ILE A 45 3.25 8.47 -1.04
CA ILE A 45 3.61 9.85 -1.31
C ILE A 45 4.71 10.27 -0.33
N ASP A 46 5.93 9.84 -0.63
CA ASP A 46 7.13 10.17 0.15
C ASP A 46 7.61 11.60 -0.09
N GLU A 47 7.25 12.18 -1.24
CA GLU A 47 7.57 13.54 -1.63
C GLU A 47 6.30 14.24 -2.10
N GLY A 48 5.87 15.29 -1.36
CA GLY A 48 4.67 16.06 -1.67
C GLY A 48 4.80 17.00 -2.88
N TYR A 49 5.70 16.71 -3.82
CA TYR A 49 5.88 17.51 -5.03
C TYR A 49 4.74 17.26 -6.01
N GLU A 50 3.75 18.14 -6.01
CA GLU A 50 2.48 18.01 -6.73
C GLU A 50 2.61 17.68 -8.22
N PRO A 51 3.57 18.26 -9.01
CA PRO A 51 3.73 17.88 -10.41
C PRO A 51 4.00 16.39 -10.64
N ASN A 52 4.75 15.73 -9.75
CA ASN A 52 4.99 14.29 -9.87
C ASN A 52 3.76 13.47 -9.51
N ILE A 53 2.96 13.95 -8.54
CA ILE A 53 1.72 13.29 -8.15
C ILE A 53 0.67 13.46 -9.26
N ASN A 54 0.62 14.63 -9.92
CA ASN A 54 -0.29 14.89 -11.04
C ASN A 54 -0.07 13.93 -12.21
N ASP A 55 1.17 13.54 -12.51
CA ASP A 55 1.45 12.57 -13.57
C ASP A 55 0.71 11.22 -13.32
N ILE A 56 0.62 10.80 -12.04
CA ILE A 56 -0.14 9.61 -11.63
C ILE A 56 -1.65 9.87 -11.75
N VAL A 57 -2.14 10.97 -11.17
CA VAL A 57 -3.56 11.33 -11.18
C VAL A 57 -4.12 11.46 -12.60
N ASP A 58 -3.34 12.02 -13.51
CA ASP A 58 -3.74 12.16 -14.91
C ASP A 58 -3.81 10.80 -15.62
N MET A 59 -2.91 9.88 -15.28
CA MET A 59 -3.00 8.51 -15.78
C MET A 59 -4.23 7.78 -15.21
N GLU A 60 -4.50 7.90 -13.93
CA GLU A 60 -5.68 7.31 -13.30
C GLU A 60 -6.97 7.82 -13.93
N LYS A 61 -7.08 9.13 -14.15
CA LYS A 61 -8.22 9.75 -14.86
C LYS A 61 -8.40 9.17 -16.27
N LYS A 62 -7.29 8.99 -17.00
CA LYS A 62 -7.30 8.42 -18.36
C LYS A 62 -7.88 7.00 -18.38
N TYR A 63 -7.66 6.21 -17.33
CA TYR A 63 -8.12 4.82 -17.23
C TYR A 63 -9.36 4.65 -16.36
N GLY A 64 -9.95 5.75 -15.84
CA GLY A 64 -11.14 5.71 -15.00
C GLY A 64 -10.90 5.01 -13.64
N VAL A 65 -9.70 5.12 -13.11
CA VAL A 65 -9.29 4.48 -11.85
C VAL A 65 -9.30 5.48 -10.72
N ASN A 66 -9.76 5.06 -9.54
CA ASN A 66 -9.53 5.75 -8.28
C ASN A 66 -8.54 4.93 -7.44
N SER A 67 -7.51 5.58 -6.95
CA SER A 67 -6.48 4.94 -6.13
C SER A 67 -6.59 5.25 -4.65
N THR A 68 -5.74 4.58 -3.87
CA THR A 68 -5.44 4.94 -2.48
C THR A 68 -4.05 5.57 -2.42
N MET A 69 -3.94 6.77 -1.86
CA MET A 69 -2.67 7.47 -1.67
C MET A 69 -2.33 7.58 -0.18
N PHE A 70 -1.18 7.07 0.20
CA PHE A 70 -0.66 7.13 1.56
C PHE A 70 0.22 8.37 1.72
N LEU A 71 -0.23 9.33 2.53
CA LEU A 71 0.44 10.62 2.72
C LEU A 71 1.40 10.60 3.92
N LEU A 72 2.64 10.99 3.70
CA LEU A 72 3.66 11.15 4.73
C LEU A 72 3.58 12.57 5.32
N ALA A 73 3.52 12.71 6.65
CA ALA A 73 3.33 14.00 7.31
C ALA A 73 4.46 15.01 7.06
N MET A 74 5.68 14.52 6.81
CA MET A 74 6.85 15.39 6.57
C MET A 74 6.88 16.00 5.17
N SER A 75 6.13 15.46 4.22
CA SER A 75 6.25 15.80 2.79
C SER A 75 4.93 15.58 2.03
N HIS A 76 3.83 16.05 2.59
CA HIS A 76 2.51 15.97 1.95
C HIS A 76 2.28 17.11 0.93
N PRO A 77 1.38 16.92 -0.06
CA PRO A 77 0.94 18.00 -0.94
C PRO A 77 0.15 19.09 -0.17
N SER A 78 -0.09 20.22 -0.81
CA SER A 78 -0.85 21.31 -0.20
C SER A 78 -2.31 20.92 0.08
N LYS A 79 -2.93 21.55 1.09
CA LYS A 79 -4.36 21.36 1.38
C LYS A 79 -5.25 21.71 0.19
N LYS A 80 -4.85 22.72 -0.59
CA LYS A 80 -5.55 23.11 -1.83
C LYS A 80 -5.55 21.95 -2.84
N TRP A 81 -4.41 21.29 -3.02
CA TRP A 81 -4.28 20.15 -3.92
C TRP A 81 -5.11 18.96 -3.45
N VAL A 82 -5.05 18.63 -2.15
CA VAL A 82 -5.85 17.55 -1.55
C VAL A 82 -7.34 17.80 -1.75
N ASN A 83 -7.83 19.01 -1.50
CA ASN A 83 -9.23 19.38 -1.70
C ASN A 83 -9.66 19.28 -3.17
N ALA A 84 -8.80 19.68 -4.10
CA ALA A 84 -9.06 19.54 -5.54
C ALA A 84 -9.12 18.09 -6.03
N ASN A 85 -8.53 17.16 -5.28
CA ASN A 85 -8.48 15.73 -5.58
C ASN A 85 -9.24 14.88 -4.53
N SER A 86 -10.33 15.40 -3.98
CA SER A 86 -11.10 14.78 -2.88
C SER A 86 -11.73 13.41 -3.20
N LYS A 87 -11.76 12.99 -4.47
CA LYS A 87 -12.17 11.64 -4.88
C LYS A 87 -11.14 10.56 -4.61
N ILE A 88 -9.88 10.95 -4.41
CA ILE A 88 -8.80 10.02 -4.07
C ILE A 88 -9.00 9.54 -2.63
N ASP A 89 -8.78 8.26 -2.40
CA ASP A 89 -8.76 7.69 -1.05
C ASP A 89 -7.42 8.00 -0.38
N PHE A 90 -7.37 9.12 0.37
CA PHE A 90 -6.18 9.49 1.12
C PHE A 90 -6.12 8.74 2.45
N GLN A 91 -4.97 8.11 2.73
CA GLN A 91 -4.67 7.35 3.95
C GLN A 91 -3.31 7.79 4.53
N PHE A 92 -2.95 7.25 5.69
CA PHE A 92 -1.77 7.67 6.42
C PHE A 92 -0.54 6.82 6.13
N HIS A 93 0.57 7.48 5.72
CA HIS A 93 1.89 6.87 5.58
C HIS A 93 2.72 7.12 6.85
N ALA A 94 2.82 6.13 7.73
CA ALA A 94 3.38 6.29 9.05
C ALA A 94 4.92 6.13 9.06
N ASN A 95 5.64 7.11 9.59
CA ASN A 95 7.09 7.00 9.76
C ASN A 95 7.47 6.55 11.17
N PHE A 96 7.78 5.26 11.33
CA PHE A 96 8.28 4.68 12.59
C PHE A 96 9.81 4.70 12.71
N ILE A 97 10.55 5.14 11.70
CA ILE A 97 12.00 5.14 11.72
C ILE A 97 12.51 6.23 12.67
N GLY A 98 13.02 5.81 13.83
CA GLY A 98 13.47 6.73 14.87
C GLY A 98 12.36 7.44 15.65
N ASN A 99 11.09 7.20 15.33
CA ASN A 99 9.94 7.84 15.96
C ASN A 99 9.26 6.91 16.98
N LYS A 100 8.85 7.49 18.12
CA LYS A 100 7.96 6.84 19.08
C LYS A 100 6.50 6.95 18.61
N ILE A 101 5.64 6.06 19.10
CA ILE A 101 4.20 6.02 18.73
C ILE A 101 3.50 7.38 18.93
N ASN A 102 3.80 8.12 19.99
CA ASN A 102 3.18 9.44 20.23
C ASN A 102 3.44 10.40 19.07
N LYS A 103 4.66 10.41 18.52
CA LYS A 103 5.00 11.23 17.35
C LYS A 103 4.21 10.80 16.11
N VAL A 104 4.08 9.50 15.88
CA VAL A 104 3.30 8.94 14.77
C VAL A 104 1.81 9.32 14.89
N VAL A 105 1.27 9.34 16.11
CA VAL A 105 -0.11 9.76 16.37
C VAL A 105 -0.30 11.26 16.12
N GLU A 106 0.67 12.10 16.48
CA GLU A 106 0.65 13.53 16.13
C GLU A 106 0.68 13.74 14.61
N GLU A 107 1.54 13.02 13.91
CA GLU A 107 1.63 13.03 12.44
C GLU A 107 0.33 12.57 11.77
N LYS A 108 -0.33 11.55 12.34
CA LYS A 108 -1.67 11.13 11.88
C LYS A 108 -2.69 12.27 11.99
N ARG A 109 -2.72 12.99 13.12
CA ARG A 109 -3.65 14.12 13.30
C ARG A 109 -3.42 15.22 12.26
N LEU A 110 -2.16 15.51 11.94
CA LEU A 110 -1.83 16.48 10.89
C LEU A 110 -2.37 16.05 9.53
N ILE A 111 -2.27 14.77 9.19
CA ILE A 111 -2.82 14.23 7.93
C ILE A 111 -4.35 14.22 7.97
N ASP A 112 -4.97 13.83 9.07
CA ASP A 112 -6.42 13.85 9.22
C ASP A 112 -6.99 15.28 9.04
N ASP A 113 -6.31 16.30 9.63
CA ASP A 113 -6.67 17.72 9.47
C ASP A 113 -6.45 18.23 8.03
N LEU A 114 -5.39 17.74 7.37
CA LEU A 114 -5.09 18.07 5.98
C LEU A 114 -6.21 17.60 5.04
N ILE A 115 -6.64 16.34 5.20
CA ILE A 115 -7.66 15.72 4.34
C ILE A 115 -9.09 15.99 4.79
N GLY A 116 -9.30 16.51 6.01
CA GLY A 116 -10.62 16.82 6.58
C GLY A 116 -11.44 15.59 6.98
N LYS A 117 -10.83 14.44 7.10
CA LYS A 117 -11.45 13.17 7.57
C LYS A 117 -10.42 12.31 8.28
N LYS A 118 -10.87 11.36 9.09
CA LYS A 118 -9.98 10.40 9.76
C LYS A 118 -9.45 9.36 8.78
N THR A 119 -8.13 9.13 8.83
CA THR A 119 -7.50 8.00 8.14
C THR A 119 -7.72 6.72 8.94
N GLU A 120 -8.14 5.65 8.27
CA GLU A 120 -8.49 4.38 8.90
C GLU A 120 -7.54 3.25 8.56
N ILE A 121 -6.70 3.46 7.54
CA ILE A 121 -5.70 2.51 7.06
C ILE A 121 -4.32 3.12 7.22
N VAL A 122 -3.38 2.33 7.72
CA VAL A 122 -1.97 2.74 7.82
C VAL A 122 -1.09 1.93 6.87
N ARG A 123 -0.06 2.56 6.33
CA ARG A 123 1.09 1.90 5.73
C ARG A 123 2.36 2.48 6.32
N ALA A 124 3.23 1.63 6.84
CA ALA A 124 4.48 2.08 7.43
C ALA A 124 5.49 2.44 6.34
N HIS A 125 6.08 3.64 6.44
CA HIS A 125 7.17 4.07 5.57
C HIS A 125 8.33 3.06 5.62
N GLN A 126 8.84 2.68 4.44
CA GLN A 126 9.81 1.60 4.27
C GLN A 126 9.37 0.25 4.89
N TYR A 127 8.06 0.04 5.07
CA TYR A 127 7.47 -1.18 5.70
C TYR A 127 8.01 -1.45 7.11
N HIS A 128 8.50 -0.42 7.77
CA HIS A 128 9.05 -0.52 9.11
C HIS A 128 7.97 -0.27 10.16
N LEU A 129 7.11 -1.25 10.39
CA LEU A 129 6.19 -1.28 11.53
C LEU A 129 6.80 -2.17 12.63
N PRO A 130 7.18 -1.61 13.78
CA PRO A 130 7.86 -2.38 14.82
C PRO A 130 6.97 -3.44 15.45
N ASP A 131 5.70 -3.13 15.65
CA ASP A 131 4.70 -4.04 16.20
C ASP A 131 3.29 -3.57 15.82
N LEU A 132 2.44 -4.49 15.34
CA LEU A 132 1.05 -4.19 14.97
C LEU A 132 0.20 -3.70 16.14
N LYS A 133 0.54 -4.13 17.38
CA LYS A 133 -0.11 -3.64 18.62
C LYS A 133 0.00 -2.13 18.81
N LEU A 134 1.05 -1.50 18.29
CA LEU A 134 1.23 -0.05 18.44
C LEU A 134 0.19 0.75 17.66
N VAL A 135 -0.33 0.22 16.56
CA VAL A 135 -1.24 0.93 15.66
C VAL A 135 -2.69 0.48 15.78
N LYS A 136 -2.97 -0.65 16.42
CA LYS A 136 -4.33 -1.18 16.54
C LYS A 136 -5.34 -0.18 17.11
N ASP A 137 -4.95 0.63 18.09
CA ASP A 137 -5.87 1.57 18.73
C ASP A 137 -6.18 2.82 17.86
N TYR A 138 -5.53 2.95 16.70
CA TYR A 138 -5.63 4.11 15.81
C TYR A 138 -6.09 3.78 14.39
N PHE A 139 -6.07 2.50 13.97
CA PHE A 139 -6.39 2.11 12.60
C PHE A 139 -7.21 0.82 12.55
N LYS A 140 -8.08 0.71 11.54
CA LYS A 140 -8.89 -0.47 11.26
C LYS A 140 -8.14 -1.50 10.42
N ALA A 141 -7.18 -1.03 9.63
CA ALA A 141 -6.39 -1.89 8.76
C ALA A 141 -4.94 -1.41 8.63
N ASP A 142 -4.07 -2.32 8.26
CA ASP A 142 -2.66 -2.07 7.90
C ASP A 142 -2.36 -2.62 6.50
N SER A 143 -1.42 -2.00 5.80
CA SER A 143 -0.92 -2.45 4.52
C SER A 143 0.61 -2.35 4.45
N SER A 144 1.26 -2.73 5.53
CA SER A 144 2.73 -2.71 5.62
C SER A 144 3.36 -4.07 5.34
N TYR A 145 2.56 -5.15 5.23
CA TYR A 145 3.06 -6.49 4.97
C TYR A 145 3.41 -6.69 3.50
N ASP A 146 4.70 -6.70 3.22
CA ASP A 146 5.23 -6.95 1.90
C ASP A 146 5.35 -8.47 1.64
N ASN A 147 4.59 -8.97 0.69
CA ASN A 147 4.50 -10.38 0.32
C ASN A 147 5.57 -10.83 -0.69
N TRP A 148 6.79 -10.34 -0.56
CA TRP A 148 7.89 -10.58 -1.50
C TRP A 148 8.30 -12.05 -1.69
N THR A 149 8.10 -12.91 -0.70
CA THR A 149 8.64 -14.29 -0.73
C THR A 149 7.60 -15.38 -0.97
N LYS A 150 6.31 -15.06 -0.85
CA LYS A 150 5.22 -16.01 -1.06
C LYS A 150 4.18 -15.38 -1.98
N LEU A 151 4.41 -15.43 -3.28
CA LEU A 151 3.48 -15.02 -4.34
C LEU A 151 2.07 -15.65 -4.25
N THR A 152 1.80 -16.41 -3.20
CA THR A 152 0.58 -17.17 -3.02
C THR A 152 -0.48 -16.51 -2.15
N LEU A 153 -0.16 -15.40 -1.45
CA LEU A 153 -1.10 -14.75 -0.55
C LEU A 153 -1.59 -13.41 -1.13
N PHE A 154 -2.34 -13.49 -2.24
CA PHE A 154 -3.13 -12.35 -2.73
C PHE A 154 -4.45 -12.24 -1.97
N LYS A 155 -4.43 -12.45 -0.65
CA LYS A 155 -5.63 -12.40 0.16
C LYS A 155 -5.40 -11.55 1.39
N PRO A 156 -6.30 -10.63 1.69
CA PRO A 156 -6.30 -9.97 2.99
C PRO A 156 -6.56 -10.99 4.09
N PHE A 157 -6.14 -10.66 5.30
CA PHE A 157 -6.41 -11.52 6.44
C PHE A 157 -6.81 -10.70 7.69
N LEU A 158 -7.63 -11.31 8.52
CA LEU A 158 -7.96 -10.79 9.83
C LEU A 158 -6.83 -11.15 10.80
N THR A 159 -6.45 -10.20 11.61
CA THR A 159 -5.51 -10.41 12.71
C THR A 159 -6.27 -10.68 14.01
N ASN A 160 -5.66 -11.40 14.94
CA ASN A 160 -6.21 -11.60 16.29
C ASN A 160 -6.30 -10.31 17.13
N LEU A 161 -5.88 -9.19 16.55
CA LEU A 161 -6.08 -7.84 17.10
C LEU A 161 -7.35 -7.16 16.55
N GLY A 162 -8.07 -7.82 15.64
CA GLY A 162 -9.27 -7.29 14.98
C GLY A 162 -8.99 -6.42 13.75
N MET A 163 -7.74 -6.13 13.42
CA MET A 163 -7.36 -5.36 12.24
C MET A 163 -7.35 -6.24 10.99
N ILE A 164 -7.63 -5.62 9.84
CA ILE A 164 -7.40 -6.26 8.54
C ILE A 164 -5.98 -5.95 8.07
N GLU A 165 -5.25 -6.96 7.66
CA GLU A 165 -3.98 -6.80 6.96
C GLU A 165 -4.18 -6.95 5.46
N PHE A 166 -3.64 -6.00 4.70
CA PHE A 166 -3.63 -5.96 3.25
C PHE A 166 -2.22 -6.23 2.72
N PRO A 167 -1.85 -7.49 2.46
CA PRO A 167 -0.56 -7.81 1.89
C PRO A 167 -0.44 -7.19 0.49
N HIS A 168 0.62 -6.44 0.25
CA HIS A 168 0.85 -5.84 -1.06
C HIS A 168 1.99 -6.51 -1.81
N LEU A 169 2.01 -6.31 -3.13
CA LEU A 169 3.17 -6.66 -3.94
C LEU A 169 4.35 -5.75 -3.60
N PRO A 170 5.57 -6.22 -3.85
CA PRO A 170 6.72 -5.32 -3.87
C PRO A 170 6.47 -4.17 -4.84
N GLU A 171 7.01 -3.02 -4.51
CA GLU A 171 7.00 -1.85 -5.39
C GLU A 171 7.43 -2.25 -6.81
N ILE A 172 6.71 -1.77 -7.81
CA ILE A 172 7.02 -2.05 -9.23
C ILE A 172 8.46 -1.63 -9.55
N GLU A 173 8.91 -0.52 -8.99
CA GLU A 173 10.26 0.00 -9.14
C GLU A 173 11.32 -1.00 -8.64
N PHE A 174 11.01 -1.71 -7.56
CA PHE A 174 11.89 -2.71 -6.97
C PHE A 174 12.00 -3.97 -7.84
N ILE A 175 10.89 -4.43 -8.37
CA ILE A 175 10.90 -5.58 -9.29
C ILE A 175 11.78 -5.26 -10.51
N ASN A 176 11.67 -4.04 -11.02
CA ASN A 176 12.48 -3.56 -12.15
C ASN A 176 13.98 -3.46 -11.84
N LEU A 177 14.35 -3.06 -10.61
CA LEU A 177 15.74 -2.93 -10.20
C LEU A 177 16.43 -4.27 -9.92
N TYR A 178 15.71 -5.23 -9.35
CA TYR A 178 16.32 -6.48 -8.86
C TYR A 178 16.29 -7.64 -9.83
N LYS A 179 15.30 -7.72 -10.70
CA LYS A 179 15.18 -8.85 -11.65
C LYS A 179 15.67 -8.53 -13.06
N GLY A 180 16.18 -7.31 -13.28
CA GLY A 180 16.88 -6.84 -14.46
C GLY A 180 16.33 -7.30 -15.81
N LYS A 181 16.11 -6.36 -16.70
CA LYS A 181 15.91 -6.50 -18.14
C LYS A 181 14.56 -7.05 -18.62
N GLY A 182 13.72 -6.12 -18.95
CA GLY A 182 12.59 -6.00 -19.89
C GLY A 182 11.61 -7.18 -19.99
N GLU A 183 12.01 -8.26 -20.62
CA GLU A 183 11.10 -9.37 -20.95
C GLU A 183 10.71 -10.24 -19.73
N ASN A 184 11.63 -10.48 -18.82
CA ASN A 184 11.34 -11.28 -17.62
C ASN A 184 10.34 -10.62 -16.68
N ILE A 185 10.31 -9.28 -16.67
CA ILE A 185 9.40 -8.50 -15.83
C ILE A 185 7.98 -8.63 -16.34
N LYS A 186 7.76 -8.49 -17.65
CA LYS A 186 6.43 -8.65 -18.26
C LYS A 186 5.86 -10.05 -17.99
N LYS A 187 6.69 -11.07 -18.06
CA LYS A 187 6.29 -12.44 -17.75
C LYS A 187 5.86 -12.58 -16.28
N ILE A 188 6.64 -12.03 -15.35
CA ILE A 188 6.34 -12.07 -13.91
C ILE A 188 5.01 -11.36 -13.62
N TYR A 189 4.79 -10.16 -14.17
CA TYR A 189 3.54 -9.43 -14.00
C TYR A 189 2.35 -10.21 -14.55
N LYS A 190 2.50 -10.80 -15.73
CA LYS A 190 1.45 -11.63 -16.32
C LYS A 190 1.09 -12.82 -15.42
N GLU A 191 2.08 -13.52 -14.90
CA GLU A 191 1.87 -14.64 -13.98
C GLU A 191 1.19 -14.20 -12.68
N ILE A 192 1.58 -13.05 -12.12
CA ILE A 192 0.96 -12.45 -10.92
C ILE A 192 -0.50 -12.11 -11.16
N ILE A 193 -0.81 -11.44 -12.27
CA ILE A 193 -2.16 -11.03 -12.66
C ILE A 193 -3.03 -12.27 -12.87
N GLU A 194 -2.55 -13.26 -13.61
CA GLU A 194 -3.28 -14.50 -13.85
C GLU A 194 -3.55 -15.28 -12.55
N MET A 195 -2.58 -15.31 -11.63
CA MET A 195 -2.75 -15.97 -10.34
C MET A 195 -3.81 -15.24 -9.49
N ALA A 196 -3.75 -13.92 -9.40
CA ALA A 196 -4.73 -13.12 -8.67
C ALA A 196 -6.16 -13.34 -9.23
N ARG A 197 -6.31 -13.38 -10.56
CA ARG A 197 -7.61 -13.70 -11.19
C ARG A 197 -8.12 -15.10 -10.83
N LYS A 198 -7.27 -16.11 -10.93
CA LYS A 198 -7.66 -17.51 -10.68
C LYS A 198 -8.05 -17.78 -9.23
N THR A 199 -7.55 -16.98 -8.30
CA THR A 199 -7.75 -17.20 -6.86
C THR A 199 -8.75 -16.22 -6.24
N ASN A 200 -9.45 -15.39 -7.03
CA ASN A 200 -10.21 -14.24 -6.52
C ASN A 200 -9.36 -13.41 -5.56
N GLY A 201 -8.12 -13.13 -5.96
CA GLY A 201 -7.14 -12.47 -5.11
C GLY A 201 -7.29 -10.95 -5.09
N LEU A 202 -6.69 -10.33 -4.07
CA LEU A 202 -6.48 -8.89 -3.99
C LEU A 202 -5.11 -8.54 -4.55
N LEU A 203 -5.08 -7.83 -5.67
CA LEU A 203 -3.86 -7.35 -6.28
C LEU A 203 -3.66 -5.88 -5.91
N ILE A 204 -2.75 -5.59 -5.00
CA ILE A 204 -2.38 -4.21 -4.65
C ILE A 204 -1.14 -3.82 -5.44
N VAL A 205 -1.33 -2.90 -6.38
CA VAL A 205 -0.26 -2.34 -7.23
C VAL A 205 0.32 -1.13 -6.53
N LEU A 206 1.56 -1.21 -6.07
CA LEU A 206 2.22 -0.16 -5.30
C LEU A 206 3.27 0.57 -6.12
N THR A 207 3.20 1.90 -6.12
CA THR A 207 4.19 2.77 -6.77
C THR A 207 4.46 4.04 -5.96
N HIS A 208 5.48 4.80 -6.41
CA HIS A 208 5.82 6.12 -5.87
C HIS A 208 5.81 7.17 -7.00
N PRO A 209 5.51 8.46 -6.73
CA PRO A 209 5.46 9.50 -7.75
C PRO A 209 6.79 9.73 -8.46
N THR A 210 7.90 9.81 -7.74
CA THR A 210 9.22 10.10 -8.32
C THR A 210 9.70 9.03 -9.31
N PRO A 211 9.65 7.73 -9.00
CA PRO A 211 9.95 6.67 -9.95
C PRO A 211 8.98 6.59 -11.13
N PHE A 212 7.76 7.12 -11.00
CA PHE A 212 6.74 7.07 -12.04
C PHE A 212 7.23 7.65 -13.38
N LYS A 213 7.99 8.76 -13.37
CA LYS A 213 8.58 9.33 -14.59
C LYS A 213 9.47 8.34 -15.34
N LYS A 214 10.17 7.49 -14.62
CA LYS A 214 11.08 6.49 -15.18
C LYS A 214 10.37 5.23 -15.63
N TRP A 215 9.35 4.79 -14.86
CA TRP A 215 8.71 3.50 -14.99
C TRP A 215 7.24 3.58 -15.41
N GLY A 216 6.76 4.77 -15.79
CA GLY A 216 5.35 5.02 -16.11
C GLY A 216 4.77 4.09 -17.18
N LYS A 217 5.58 3.67 -18.18
CA LYS A 217 5.14 2.70 -19.19
C LYS A 217 4.83 1.33 -18.59
N GLN A 218 5.64 0.85 -17.66
CA GLN A 218 5.44 -0.44 -17.00
C GLN A 218 4.25 -0.38 -16.04
N ILE A 219 4.08 0.74 -15.35
CA ILE A 219 2.92 0.99 -14.49
C ILE A 219 1.66 1.06 -15.34
N GLN A 220 1.72 1.71 -16.50
CA GLN A 220 0.62 1.76 -17.45
C GLN A 220 0.14 0.37 -17.87
N GLU A 221 1.02 -0.62 -17.97
CA GLU A 221 0.62 -2.00 -18.31
C GLU A 221 -0.38 -2.57 -17.29
N PHE A 222 -0.28 -2.21 -15.99
CA PHE A 222 -1.27 -2.61 -14.99
C PHE A 222 -2.62 -1.92 -15.20
N PHE A 223 -2.62 -0.63 -15.53
CA PHE A 223 -3.87 0.08 -15.84
C PHE A 223 -4.59 -0.49 -17.07
N VAL A 224 -3.84 -0.99 -18.05
CA VAL A 224 -4.42 -1.65 -19.25
C VAL A 224 -4.93 -3.06 -18.92
N THR A 225 -4.30 -3.75 -17.96
CA THR A 225 -4.64 -5.14 -17.62
C THR A 225 -5.68 -5.29 -16.51
N GLN A 226 -6.37 -4.19 -16.14
CA GLN A 226 -7.42 -4.23 -15.13
C GLN A 226 -8.66 -5.05 -15.54
N ASP A 227 -8.80 -5.40 -16.82
CA ASP A 227 -9.89 -6.23 -17.31
C ASP A 227 -9.98 -7.55 -16.53
N GLY A 228 -11.19 -7.88 -16.06
CA GLY A 228 -11.45 -9.05 -15.24
C GLY A 228 -11.10 -8.86 -13.75
N PHE A 229 -10.81 -7.62 -13.33
CA PHE A 229 -10.75 -7.23 -11.93
C PHE A 229 -11.83 -6.21 -11.59
N LYS A 230 -12.33 -6.28 -10.36
CA LYS A 230 -13.04 -5.17 -9.76
C LYS A 230 -12.00 -4.17 -9.25
N VAL A 231 -11.96 -2.97 -9.84
CA VAL A 231 -11.05 -1.92 -9.36
C VAL A 231 -11.73 -1.17 -8.21
N LYS A 232 -11.07 -1.11 -7.06
CA LYS A 232 -11.54 -0.46 -5.84
C LYS A 232 -10.42 0.30 -5.16
N THR A 233 -10.77 1.27 -4.32
CA THR A 233 -9.84 1.81 -3.33
C THR A 233 -9.66 0.84 -2.17
N MET A 234 -8.59 0.99 -1.40
CA MET A 234 -8.35 0.13 -0.24
C MET A 234 -9.42 0.30 0.83
N HIS A 235 -9.93 1.53 0.98
CA HIS A 235 -11.02 1.83 1.90
C HIS A 235 -12.33 1.10 1.50
N GLU A 236 -12.66 1.04 0.21
CA GLU A 236 -13.83 0.29 -0.27
C GLU A 236 -13.67 -1.20 0.02
N VAL A 237 -12.50 -1.79 -0.28
CA VAL A 237 -12.23 -3.20 0.03
C VAL A 237 -12.32 -3.47 1.54
N MET A 238 -11.76 -2.58 2.38
CA MET A 238 -11.86 -2.70 3.83
C MET A 238 -13.32 -2.72 4.29
N ASN A 239 -14.14 -1.82 3.80
CA ASN A 239 -15.54 -1.73 4.18
C ASN A 239 -16.35 -2.96 3.73
N ASP A 240 -16.12 -3.45 2.52
CA ASP A 240 -16.76 -4.67 2.02
C ASP A 240 -16.44 -5.86 2.92
N LEU A 241 -15.15 -6.07 3.23
CA LEU A 241 -14.73 -7.17 4.10
C LEU A 241 -15.27 -7.03 5.52
N ARG A 242 -15.28 -5.81 6.08
CA ARG A 242 -15.84 -5.57 7.42
C ARG A 242 -17.34 -5.90 7.47
N ASN A 243 -18.08 -5.55 6.43
CA ASN A 243 -19.53 -5.85 6.33
C ASN A 243 -19.77 -7.34 6.13
N GLU A 244 -19.07 -7.98 5.21
CA GLU A 244 -19.22 -9.41 4.89
C GLU A 244 -18.89 -10.30 6.09
N TYR A 245 -17.75 -10.05 6.73
CA TYR A 245 -17.26 -10.83 7.87
C TYR A 245 -17.75 -10.34 9.22
N LYS A 246 -18.62 -9.29 9.26
CA LYS A 246 -19.17 -8.68 10.48
C LYS A 246 -18.08 -8.27 11.47
N ILE A 247 -16.98 -7.70 10.98
CA ILE A 247 -15.86 -7.26 11.81
C ILE A 247 -16.25 -5.99 12.55
N LYS A 248 -16.45 -6.12 13.86
CA LYS A 248 -16.93 -5.04 14.75
C LYS A 248 -15.81 -4.23 15.42
N TYR A 249 -14.56 -4.57 15.14
CA TYR A 249 -13.44 -3.86 15.74
C TYR A 249 -13.45 -2.38 15.39
N GLU A 250 -13.44 -1.50 16.40
CA GLU A 250 -13.32 -0.05 16.28
C GLU A 250 -12.14 0.43 17.13
N PRO A 251 -11.17 1.13 16.52
CA PRO A 251 -10.03 1.69 17.25
C PRO A 251 -10.47 2.74 18.28
N LYS A 252 -9.91 2.70 19.48
CA LYS A 252 -10.26 3.63 20.57
C LYS A 252 -9.75 5.06 20.33
N GLY A 253 -8.74 5.23 19.51
CA GLY A 253 -8.06 6.51 19.21
C GLY A 253 -8.54 7.19 17.93
N LEU A 254 -9.61 6.72 17.30
CA LEU A 254 -10.23 7.34 16.13
C LEU A 254 -11.21 8.45 16.48
#